data_2981c711dddb71b075743bcbb28eae43
#
_entry.id   2981c711dddb71b075743bcbb28eae43
#
_cell.length_a   1.000
_cell.length_b   1.000
_cell.length_c   1.000
_cell.angle_alpha   90.00
_cell.angle_beta   90.00
_cell.angle_gamma   90.00
#
_symmetry.space_group_name_H-M   'P 1'
#
loop_
_entity.id
_entity.type
_entity.pdbx_description
1 polymer ?
#
loop_
_entity_poly.entity_id
_entity_poly.type
_entity_poly.pdbx_seq_one_letter_code
_entity_poly.pdbx_strand_id
1 'polypeptide(L)'
;LDHIDNIICKNDVEKFTYFMNWLAHIVQKPHIQTGVVIALKSVQGSGKGVIWNDFLKPIIGVACDQMTKMSELTGTLWGGNKNDKGILKSIITEPYIKIRKLYKNPEEYKNYINFLIDSNEDYIIPADDKERRYNLYECDNKWGNRKDDDEEMIEYFRVLREDCSKEKFARLLYGLDITDFNPRSFKKTEELQEQVEHGWAPLVAWWYNYINDEGFDTDGERHYYNQRTVIK
;
A
#
# COMPACT_ATOMS: atom_id res chain seq x y z
N LEU A 1 13.49 7.40 -12.08
CA LEU A 1 12.03 7.37 -12.28
C LEU A 1 11.55 6.04 -12.86
N ASP A 2 12.36 5.44 -13.74
CA ASP A 2 12.02 4.19 -14.45
C ASP A 2 11.62 3.03 -13.52
N HIS A 3 12.24 2.95 -12.32
CA HIS A 3 11.85 1.95 -11.33
C HIS A 3 10.43 2.18 -10.79
N ILE A 4 10.05 3.44 -10.57
CA ILE A 4 8.70 3.78 -10.11
C ILE A 4 7.70 3.51 -11.22
N ASP A 5 8.00 3.94 -12.44
CA ASP A 5 7.12 3.80 -13.58
C ASP A 5 6.93 2.32 -13.96
N ASN A 6 8.04 1.63 -14.27
CA ASN A 6 7.97 0.28 -14.83
C ASN A 6 7.67 -0.79 -13.76
N ILE A 7 8.25 -0.66 -12.55
CA ILE A 7 8.14 -1.71 -11.52
C ILE A 7 6.99 -1.43 -10.56
N ILE A 8 6.91 -0.21 -10.00
CA ILE A 8 5.86 0.10 -9.01
C ILE A 8 4.52 0.31 -9.70
N CYS A 9 4.48 1.06 -10.79
CA CYS A 9 3.25 1.48 -11.46
C CYS A 9 2.91 0.67 -12.72
N LYS A 10 3.76 -0.29 -13.13
CA LYS A 10 3.55 -1.13 -14.34
C LYS A 10 3.23 -0.31 -15.60
N ASN A 11 3.91 0.82 -15.79
CA ASN A 11 3.69 1.78 -16.90
C ASN A 11 2.27 2.40 -16.94
N ASP A 12 1.54 2.37 -15.83
CA ASP A 12 0.26 3.04 -15.71
C ASP A 12 0.47 4.52 -15.35
N VAL A 13 0.14 5.40 -16.27
CA VAL A 13 0.35 6.85 -16.15
C VAL A 13 -0.47 7.46 -15.00
N GLU A 14 -1.70 6.97 -14.76
CA GLU A 14 -2.54 7.46 -13.68
C GLU A 14 -1.95 7.07 -12.32
N LYS A 15 -1.53 5.79 -12.18
CA LYS A 15 -0.85 5.27 -10.98
C LYS A 15 0.46 6.01 -10.72
N PHE A 16 1.28 6.21 -11.76
CA PHE A 16 2.55 6.92 -11.67
C PHE A 16 2.35 8.38 -11.22
N THR A 17 1.44 9.09 -11.86
CA THR A 17 1.15 10.49 -11.54
C THR A 17 0.66 10.63 -10.10
N TYR A 18 -0.27 9.79 -9.69
CA TYR A 18 -0.77 9.81 -8.30
C TYR A 18 0.36 9.48 -7.31
N PHE A 19 1.14 8.44 -7.56
CA PHE A 19 2.24 8.02 -6.69
C PHE A 19 3.27 9.13 -6.50
N MET A 20 3.70 9.76 -7.59
CA MET A 20 4.67 10.88 -7.56
C MET A 20 4.10 12.10 -6.82
N ASN A 21 2.84 12.45 -7.02
CA ASN A 21 2.20 13.56 -6.32
C ASN A 21 2.01 13.25 -4.82
N TRP A 22 1.73 11.99 -4.46
CA TRP A 22 1.65 11.57 -3.07
C TRP A 22 3.03 11.68 -2.38
N LEU A 23 4.10 11.22 -3.04
CA LEU A 23 5.47 11.39 -2.55
C LEU A 23 5.85 12.87 -2.41
N ALA A 24 5.50 13.68 -3.39
CA ALA A 24 5.73 15.13 -3.33
C ALA A 24 4.95 15.76 -2.17
N HIS A 25 3.71 15.32 -1.92
CA HIS A 25 2.89 15.84 -0.82
C HIS A 25 3.55 15.59 0.55
N ILE A 26 4.01 14.38 0.83
CA ILE A 26 4.64 14.07 2.14
C ILE A 26 5.97 14.82 2.34
N VAL A 27 6.67 15.20 1.26
CA VAL A 27 7.91 15.96 1.31
C VAL A 27 7.64 17.47 1.41
N GLN A 28 6.73 18.00 0.60
CA GLN A 28 6.42 19.44 0.56
C GLN A 28 5.51 19.91 1.68
N LYS A 29 4.57 19.04 2.11
CA LYS A 29 3.53 19.36 3.11
C LYS A 29 3.55 18.35 4.29
N PRO A 30 4.70 18.15 4.97
CA PRO A 30 4.80 17.13 6.03
C PRO A 30 3.88 17.39 7.23
N HIS A 31 3.36 18.60 7.34
CA HIS A 31 2.42 19.03 8.38
C HIS A 31 0.95 18.76 8.03
N ILE A 32 0.69 18.15 6.87
CA ILE A 32 -0.65 17.80 6.42
C ILE A 32 -0.70 16.30 6.14
N GLN A 33 -1.51 15.59 6.91
CA GLN A 33 -1.75 14.16 6.71
C GLN A 33 -2.50 13.93 5.38
N THR A 34 -2.06 12.95 4.60
CA THR A 34 -2.75 12.60 3.34
C THR A 34 -4.10 11.92 3.59
N GLY A 35 -4.21 11.17 4.69
CA GLY A 35 -5.37 10.34 5.00
C GLY A 35 -5.52 9.13 4.05
N VAL A 36 -4.47 8.83 3.28
CA VAL A 36 -4.39 7.72 2.35
C VAL A 36 -3.05 7.01 2.51
N VAL A 37 -3.11 5.70 2.56
CA VAL A 37 -1.96 4.79 2.60
C VAL A 37 -1.67 4.33 1.18
N ILE A 38 -0.41 4.39 0.77
CA ILE A 38 0.06 3.64 -0.39
C ILE A 38 0.43 2.23 0.09
N ALA A 39 -0.14 1.23 -0.55
CA ALA A 39 0.18 -0.17 -0.28
C ALA A 39 0.77 -0.83 -1.54
N LEU A 40 1.92 -1.49 -1.39
CA LEU A 40 2.62 -2.16 -2.48
C LEU A 40 2.61 -3.67 -2.26
N LYS A 41 2.09 -4.41 -3.23
CA LYS A 41 2.08 -5.86 -3.27
C LYS A 41 3.06 -6.34 -4.34
N SER A 42 3.91 -7.29 -4.04
CA SER A 42 4.69 -8.06 -5.01
C SER A 42 5.42 -9.20 -4.32
N VAL A 43 6.01 -10.09 -5.09
CA VAL A 43 6.92 -11.11 -4.58
C VAL A 43 8.19 -10.50 -3.96
N GLN A 44 8.91 -11.30 -3.19
CA GLN A 44 10.19 -10.90 -2.60
C GLN A 44 11.22 -10.56 -3.69
N GLY A 45 12.06 -9.56 -3.43
CA GLY A 45 13.15 -9.17 -4.34
C GLY A 45 12.75 -8.22 -5.46
N SER A 46 11.48 -7.84 -5.60
CA SER A 46 11.00 -6.93 -6.67
C SER A 46 11.51 -5.48 -6.58
N GLY A 47 12.13 -5.09 -5.44
CA GLY A 47 12.67 -3.74 -5.25
C GLY A 47 11.71 -2.74 -4.59
N LYS A 48 10.56 -3.19 -4.06
CA LYS A 48 9.62 -2.31 -3.32
C LYS A 48 10.30 -1.41 -2.31
N GLY A 49 11.15 -2.00 -1.46
CA GLY A 49 11.81 -1.32 -0.35
C GLY A 49 12.83 -0.26 -0.75
N VAL A 50 13.29 -0.24 -2.00
CA VAL A 50 14.33 0.70 -2.45
C VAL A 50 13.86 2.15 -2.37
N ILE A 51 12.60 2.42 -2.73
CA ILE A 51 12.07 3.79 -2.77
C ILE A 51 12.15 4.46 -1.39
N TRP A 52 11.73 3.77 -0.32
CA TRP A 52 11.77 4.39 1.00
C TRP A 52 13.09 4.23 1.71
N ASN A 53 13.77 3.09 1.60
CA ASN A 53 15.04 2.90 2.30
C ASN A 53 16.17 3.74 1.70
N ASP A 54 16.27 3.74 0.37
CA ASP A 54 17.41 4.37 -0.32
C ASP A 54 17.12 5.79 -0.78
N PHE A 55 15.85 6.19 -0.96
CA PHE A 55 15.48 7.52 -1.44
C PHE A 55 14.70 8.34 -0.41
N LEU A 56 13.55 7.89 0.08
CA LEU A 56 12.71 8.71 0.95
C LEU A 56 13.29 8.89 2.35
N LYS A 57 13.82 7.84 2.96
CA LYS A 57 14.40 7.92 4.30
C LYS A 57 15.56 8.93 4.37
N PRO A 58 16.51 8.99 3.41
CA PRO A 58 17.52 10.06 3.38
C PRO A 58 16.93 11.47 3.17
N ILE A 59 15.82 11.62 2.46
CA ILE A 59 15.18 12.92 2.20
C ILE A 59 14.40 13.41 3.43
N ILE A 60 13.62 12.54 4.06
CA ILE A 60 12.75 12.86 5.19
C ILE A 60 13.53 12.82 6.52
N GLY A 61 14.59 12.03 6.61
CA GLY A 61 15.44 11.89 7.78
C GLY A 61 14.76 11.13 8.93
N VAL A 62 14.99 11.60 10.14
CA VAL A 62 14.53 10.94 11.39
C VAL A 62 12.99 10.82 11.51
N ALA A 63 12.24 11.55 10.70
CA ALA A 63 10.78 11.45 10.67
C ALA A 63 10.26 10.27 9.83
N CYS A 64 11.16 9.53 9.16
CA CYS A 64 10.84 8.32 8.42
C CYS A 64 11.33 7.10 9.19
N ASP A 65 10.40 6.28 9.67
CA ASP A 65 10.68 5.05 10.39
C ASP A 65 10.01 3.85 9.74
N GLN A 66 10.57 2.66 9.95
CA GLN A 66 10.09 1.41 9.41
C GLN A 66 9.67 0.47 10.54
N MET A 67 8.45 -0.04 10.46
CA MET A 67 7.90 -1.01 11.39
C MET A 67 7.64 -2.33 10.66
N THR A 68 7.95 -3.44 11.30
CA THR A 68 7.72 -4.78 10.73
C THR A 68 6.47 -5.45 11.30
N LYS A 69 5.98 -4.96 12.43
CA LYS A 69 4.81 -5.52 13.11
C LYS A 69 3.83 -4.42 13.51
N MET A 70 2.56 -4.66 13.28
CA MET A 70 1.49 -3.76 13.70
C MET A 70 1.50 -3.53 15.23
N SER A 71 1.94 -4.52 16.00
CA SER A 71 2.07 -4.40 17.47
C SER A 71 3.09 -3.34 17.91
N GLU A 72 4.08 -3.01 17.09
CA GLU A 72 5.03 -1.92 17.37
C GLU A 72 4.30 -0.58 17.35
N LEU A 73 3.41 -0.39 16.38
CA LEU A 73 2.57 0.81 16.28
C LEU A 73 1.53 0.86 17.41
N THR A 74 0.78 -0.23 17.58
CA THR A 74 -0.32 -0.29 18.56
C THR A 74 0.17 -0.35 19.99
N GLY A 75 1.25 -1.07 20.26
CA GLY A 75 1.87 -1.19 21.59
C GLY A 75 2.41 0.15 22.09
N THR A 76 3.05 0.91 21.22
CA THR A 76 3.63 2.22 21.56
C THR A 76 2.54 3.29 21.79
N LEU A 77 1.48 3.27 20.98
CA LEU A 77 0.45 4.30 21.00
C LEU A 77 -0.71 4.01 21.93
N TRP A 78 -1.12 2.73 22.08
CA TRP A 78 -2.35 2.36 22.80
C TRP A 78 -2.24 1.31 23.90
N GLY A 79 -1.06 0.75 24.16
CA GLY A 79 -0.84 -0.16 25.29
C GLY A 79 -1.53 -1.52 25.21
N GLY A 80 -1.74 -2.04 23.98
CA GLY A 80 -2.21 -3.41 23.73
C GLY A 80 -3.73 -3.63 23.93
N ASN A 81 -4.29 -4.64 23.26
CA ASN A 81 -5.66 -5.17 23.42
C ASN A 81 -6.82 -4.43 22.72
N LYS A 82 -6.62 -3.72 21.63
CA LYS A 82 -7.74 -3.30 20.76
C LYS A 82 -7.60 -3.89 19.37
N ASN A 83 -8.73 -4.05 18.69
CA ASN A 83 -8.82 -4.51 17.32
C ASN A 83 -7.90 -3.66 16.40
N ASP A 84 -6.75 -4.20 16.04
CA ASP A 84 -5.68 -3.50 15.28
C ASP A 84 -6.19 -2.82 14.00
N LYS A 85 -7.20 -3.42 13.34
CA LYS A 85 -7.86 -2.85 12.15
C LYS A 85 -8.51 -1.49 12.43
N GLY A 86 -9.22 -1.36 13.55
CA GLY A 86 -9.89 -0.11 13.93
C GLY A 86 -8.88 0.98 14.31
N ILE A 87 -7.79 0.60 14.97
CA ILE A 87 -6.72 1.51 15.34
C ILE A 87 -6.02 2.06 14.10
N LEU A 88 -5.65 1.21 13.16
CA LEU A 88 -5.00 1.63 11.92
C LEU A 88 -5.89 2.59 11.12
N LYS A 89 -7.17 2.26 10.95
CA LYS A 89 -8.15 3.16 10.29
C LYS A 89 -8.21 4.52 10.97
N SER A 90 -8.20 4.57 12.30
CA SER A 90 -8.21 5.82 13.05
C SER A 90 -6.92 6.62 12.84
N ILE A 91 -5.74 6.01 12.94
CA ILE A 91 -4.47 6.71 12.74
C ILE A 91 -4.34 7.26 11.31
N ILE A 92 -4.88 6.58 10.31
CA ILE A 92 -4.83 7.03 8.91
C ILE A 92 -5.67 8.29 8.70
N THR A 93 -6.78 8.47 9.42
CA THR A 93 -7.78 9.49 9.07
C THR A 93 -8.03 10.55 10.11
N GLU A 94 -7.80 10.26 11.39
CA GLU A 94 -8.09 11.19 12.46
C GLU A 94 -7.03 12.28 12.58
N PRO A 95 -7.43 13.56 12.69
CA PRO A 95 -6.50 14.68 12.78
C PRO A 95 -5.74 14.74 14.10
N TYR A 96 -6.21 14.04 15.12
CA TYR A 96 -5.59 13.96 16.43
C TYR A 96 -5.51 12.52 16.90
N ILE A 97 -4.40 12.18 17.57
CA ILE A 97 -4.16 10.86 18.17
C ILE A 97 -3.85 11.02 19.65
N LYS A 98 -4.33 10.05 20.45
CA LYS A 98 -4.01 9.98 21.87
C LYS A 98 -2.86 8.99 22.10
N ILE A 99 -1.77 9.49 22.63
CA ILE A 99 -0.59 8.69 22.94
C ILE A 99 -0.56 8.46 24.45
N ARG A 100 -0.48 7.20 24.86
CA ARG A 100 -0.39 6.78 26.24
C ARG A 100 1.06 6.44 26.58
N LYS A 101 1.74 7.32 27.33
CA LYS A 101 3.04 7.02 27.92
C LYS A 101 2.86 6.16 29.17
N LEU A 102 3.86 5.31 29.46
CA LEU A 102 3.84 4.46 30.66
C LEU A 102 3.67 5.35 31.93
N TYR A 103 2.74 4.98 32.80
CA TYR A 103 2.43 5.70 34.05
C TYR A 103 1.97 7.16 33.89
N LYS A 104 1.52 7.57 32.69
CA LYS A 104 0.95 8.91 32.45
C LYS A 104 -0.45 8.83 31.89
N ASN A 105 -1.21 9.90 32.07
CA ASN A 105 -2.49 10.06 31.37
C ASN A 105 -2.26 10.16 29.86
N PRO A 106 -3.18 9.66 29.02
CA PRO A 106 -3.12 9.85 27.59
C PRO A 106 -3.11 11.34 27.24
N GLU A 107 -2.16 11.74 26.42
CA GLU A 107 -2.05 13.09 25.89
C GLU A 107 -2.50 13.10 24.41
N GLU A 108 -3.16 14.15 23.98
CA GLU A 108 -3.61 14.33 22.61
C GLU A 108 -2.56 15.09 21.79
N TYR A 109 -2.24 14.54 20.61
CA TYR A 109 -1.28 15.12 19.69
C TYR A 109 -1.90 15.26 18.32
N LYS A 110 -1.53 16.31 17.58
CA LYS A 110 -1.90 16.44 16.17
C LYS A 110 -1.23 15.34 15.37
N ASN A 111 -2.00 14.73 14.46
CA ASN A 111 -1.55 13.59 13.68
C ASN A 111 -0.98 14.05 12.34
N TYR A 112 0.27 13.70 12.09
CA TYR A 112 1.00 13.98 10.84
C TYR A 112 1.47 12.69 10.15
N ILE A 113 1.02 11.52 10.65
CA ILE A 113 1.51 10.23 10.20
C ILE A 113 0.97 9.93 8.80
N ASN A 114 1.86 9.62 7.88
CA ASN A 114 1.55 9.05 6.59
C ASN A 114 2.13 7.65 6.52
N PHE A 115 1.39 6.71 5.94
CA PHE A 115 1.78 5.32 5.86
C PHE A 115 2.08 4.91 4.43
N LEU A 116 3.14 4.12 4.30
CA LEU A 116 3.43 3.33 3.15
C LEU A 116 3.61 1.89 3.64
N ILE A 117 2.87 0.97 3.04
CA ILE A 117 2.88 -0.45 3.40
C ILE A 117 3.48 -1.22 2.23
N ASP A 118 4.37 -2.16 2.52
CA ASP A 118 4.83 -3.14 1.56
C ASP A 118 4.65 -4.56 2.09
N SER A 119 4.22 -5.46 1.22
CA SER A 119 3.98 -6.85 1.60
C SER A 119 4.25 -7.79 0.43
N ASN A 120 4.62 -9.03 0.80
CA ASN A 120 4.71 -10.15 -0.14
C ASN A 120 3.49 -11.08 -0.03
N GLU A 121 2.59 -10.80 0.91
CA GLU A 121 1.39 -11.58 1.13
C GLU A 121 0.30 -11.21 0.14
N ASP A 122 -0.60 -12.16 -0.16
CA ASP A 122 -1.73 -11.90 -1.04
C ASP A 122 -2.78 -11.01 -0.37
N TYR A 123 -2.99 -11.16 0.93
CA TYR A 123 -3.88 -10.32 1.71
C TYR A 123 -3.09 -9.34 2.57
N ILE A 124 -3.08 -8.07 2.17
CA ILE A 124 -2.26 -7.04 2.80
C ILE A 124 -3.08 -6.14 3.72
N ILE A 125 -4.28 -5.77 3.28
CA ILE A 125 -5.10 -4.77 3.94
C ILE A 125 -6.52 -5.27 4.19
N PRO A 126 -7.09 -4.96 5.35
CA PRO A 126 -8.47 -5.27 5.65
C PRO A 126 -9.40 -4.27 4.95
N ALA A 127 -9.60 -4.45 3.64
CA ALA A 127 -10.48 -3.59 2.85
C ALA A 127 -11.95 -3.99 2.98
N ASP A 128 -12.83 -3.02 2.86
CA ASP A 128 -14.28 -3.20 2.72
C ASP A 128 -14.78 -2.50 1.44
N ASP A 129 -16.00 -2.77 1.00
CA ASP A 129 -16.57 -2.23 -0.25
C ASP A 129 -16.53 -0.71 -0.36
N LYS A 130 -16.48 -0.01 0.76
CA LYS A 130 -16.42 1.45 0.85
C LYS A 130 -15.02 1.96 1.19
N GLU A 131 -14.01 1.09 1.03
CA GLU A 131 -12.64 1.47 1.38
C GLU A 131 -12.12 2.60 0.50
N ARG A 132 -11.58 3.64 1.15
CA ARG A 132 -11.06 4.86 0.53
C ARG A 132 -9.75 5.35 1.13
N ARG A 133 -9.17 4.52 2.02
CA ARG A 133 -7.93 4.87 2.74
C ARG A 133 -6.70 4.24 2.11
N TYR A 134 -6.90 3.24 1.27
CA TYR A 134 -5.80 2.50 0.68
C TYR A 134 -5.81 2.64 -0.83
N ASN A 135 -4.67 3.06 -1.35
CA ASN A 135 -4.39 2.98 -2.78
C ASN A 135 -3.35 1.87 -2.97
N LEU A 136 -3.79 0.75 -3.53
CA LEU A 136 -3.01 -0.47 -3.64
C LEU A 136 -2.43 -0.62 -5.04
N TYR A 137 -1.15 -0.95 -5.11
CA TYR A 137 -0.41 -1.23 -6.33
C TYR A 137 0.14 -2.65 -6.27
N GLU A 138 -0.11 -3.42 -7.27
CA GLU A 138 0.65 -4.64 -7.52
C GLU A 138 1.85 -4.30 -8.40
N CYS A 139 3.05 -4.41 -7.83
CA CYS A 139 4.28 -4.10 -8.56
C CYS A 139 4.62 -5.20 -9.57
N ASP A 140 5.38 -4.84 -10.60
CA ASP A 140 5.92 -5.82 -11.54
C ASP A 140 6.88 -6.78 -10.85
N ASN A 141 6.81 -8.05 -11.22
CA ASN A 141 7.63 -9.12 -10.66
C ASN A 141 8.91 -9.40 -11.46
N LYS A 142 9.29 -8.51 -12.38
CA LYS A 142 10.46 -8.66 -13.25
C LYS A 142 11.72 -9.09 -12.49
N TRP A 143 11.94 -8.52 -11.32
CA TRP A 143 13.10 -8.77 -10.47
C TRP A 143 12.82 -9.75 -9.32
N GLY A 144 11.56 -10.12 -9.14
CA GLY A 144 11.16 -10.97 -8.03
C GLY A 144 11.52 -12.44 -8.22
N ASN A 145 11.82 -13.11 -7.11
CA ASN A 145 12.16 -14.55 -7.07
C ASN A 145 13.34 -14.96 -7.97
N ARG A 146 14.18 -14.00 -8.41
CA ARG A 146 15.43 -14.31 -9.10
C ARG A 146 16.46 -14.83 -8.11
N LYS A 147 17.46 -15.53 -8.61
CA LYS A 147 18.58 -15.97 -7.79
C LYS A 147 19.44 -14.79 -7.36
N ASP A 148 20.05 -14.91 -6.18
CA ASP A 148 20.92 -13.87 -5.62
C ASP A 148 22.18 -13.59 -6.47
N ASP A 149 22.55 -14.49 -7.36
CA ASP A 149 23.68 -14.39 -8.30
C ASP A 149 23.29 -13.93 -9.72
N ASP A 150 22.03 -13.46 -9.92
CA ASP A 150 21.58 -12.91 -11.20
C ASP A 150 22.28 -11.57 -11.48
N GLU A 151 23.23 -11.58 -12.42
CA GLU A 151 24.07 -10.43 -12.74
C GLU A 151 23.24 -9.23 -13.25
N GLU A 152 22.18 -9.46 -14.02
CA GLU A 152 21.32 -8.39 -14.53
C GLU A 152 20.58 -7.68 -13.38
N MET A 153 20.06 -8.47 -12.44
CA MET A 153 19.38 -7.95 -11.25
C MET A 153 20.35 -7.18 -10.35
N ILE A 154 21.54 -7.75 -10.08
CA ILE A 154 22.57 -7.12 -9.26
C ILE A 154 22.95 -5.76 -9.84
N GLU A 155 23.26 -5.72 -11.14
CA GLU A 155 23.66 -4.47 -11.80
C GLU A 155 22.53 -3.45 -11.83
N TYR A 156 21.29 -3.87 -12.07
CA TYR A 156 20.12 -2.99 -12.02
C TYR A 156 19.99 -2.30 -10.67
N PHE A 157 20.04 -3.06 -9.57
CA PHE A 157 19.90 -2.49 -8.23
C PHE A 157 21.15 -1.72 -7.79
N ARG A 158 22.33 -2.06 -8.29
CA ARG A 158 23.54 -1.26 -8.08
C ARG A 158 23.38 0.13 -8.69
N VAL A 159 23.02 0.20 -9.97
CA VAL A 159 22.77 1.46 -10.68
C VAL A 159 21.69 2.28 -9.97
N LEU A 160 20.59 1.64 -9.56
CA LEU A 160 19.50 2.31 -8.89
C LEU A 160 19.93 2.95 -7.56
N ARG A 161 20.79 2.30 -6.78
CA ARG A 161 21.22 2.78 -5.45
C ARG A 161 22.39 3.75 -5.50
N GLU A 162 23.35 3.51 -6.40
CA GLU A 162 24.64 4.22 -6.44
C GLU A 162 24.63 5.35 -7.45
N ASP A 163 24.11 5.11 -8.65
CA ASP A 163 24.20 6.06 -9.76
C ASP A 163 22.99 7.00 -9.82
N CYS A 164 21.84 6.64 -9.21
CA CYS A 164 20.70 7.54 -9.13
C CYS A 164 20.84 8.54 -7.98
N SER A 165 20.81 9.83 -8.33
CA SER A 165 20.98 10.90 -7.34
C SER A 165 19.74 11.11 -6.50
N LYS A 166 19.91 10.98 -5.19
CA LYS A 166 18.88 11.26 -4.17
C LYS A 166 18.52 12.75 -4.14
N GLU A 167 19.50 13.62 -4.36
CA GLU A 167 19.34 15.08 -4.41
C GLU A 167 18.50 15.50 -5.63
N LYS A 168 18.71 14.85 -6.79
CA LYS A 168 17.88 15.10 -7.97
C LYS A 168 16.45 14.64 -7.75
N PHE A 169 16.28 13.49 -7.11
CA PHE A 169 14.94 12.98 -6.77
C PHE A 169 14.23 13.90 -5.76
N ALA A 170 14.94 14.36 -4.72
CA ALA A 170 14.41 15.33 -3.77
C ALA A 170 13.99 16.63 -4.48
N ARG A 171 14.85 17.19 -5.34
CA ARG A 171 14.53 18.40 -6.13
C ARG A 171 13.30 18.20 -7.01
N LEU A 172 13.17 17.03 -7.63
CA LEU A 172 11.99 16.69 -8.41
C LEU A 172 10.74 16.71 -7.54
N LEU A 173 10.75 16.03 -6.39
CA LEU A 173 9.59 16.00 -5.48
C LEU A 173 9.24 17.39 -4.96
N TYR A 174 10.23 18.23 -4.64
CA TYR A 174 9.99 19.63 -4.24
C TYR A 174 9.51 20.53 -5.38
N GLY A 175 9.83 20.20 -6.63
CA GLY A 175 9.48 20.98 -7.81
C GLY A 175 8.15 20.57 -8.46
N LEU A 176 7.55 19.45 -8.06
CA LEU A 176 6.26 19.04 -8.59
C LEU A 176 5.16 20.02 -8.14
N ASP A 177 4.35 20.47 -9.07
CA ASP A 177 3.15 21.23 -8.74
C ASP A 177 2.06 20.29 -8.21
N ILE A 178 1.76 20.44 -6.92
CA ILE A 178 0.72 19.68 -6.21
C ILE A 178 -0.39 20.57 -5.69
N THR A 179 -0.59 21.74 -6.32
CA THR A 179 -1.60 22.73 -5.89
C THR A 179 -3.00 22.13 -5.90
N ASP A 180 -3.34 21.43 -6.98
CA ASP A 180 -4.65 20.81 -7.17
C ASP A 180 -4.70 19.34 -6.73
N PHE A 181 -3.60 18.81 -6.19
CA PHE A 181 -3.54 17.42 -5.77
C PHE A 181 -4.37 17.18 -4.51
N ASN A 182 -5.39 16.34 -4.63
CA ASN A 182 -6.15 15.81 -3.51
C ASN A 182 -5.79 14.33 -3.27
N PRO A 183 -5.07 13.99 -2.17
CA PRO A 183 -4.69 12.61 -1.90
C PRO A 183 -5.87 11.64 -1.79
N ARG A 184 -7.06 12.13 -1.45
CA ARG A 184 -8.28 11.29 -1.31
C ARG A 184 -9.03 11.07 -2.61
N SER A 185 -8.56 11.70 -3.71
CA SER A 185 -9.16 11.55 -5.05
C SER A 185 -8.30 10.61 -5.88
N PHE A 186 -8.56 9.31 -5.78
CA PHE A 186 -7.95 8.29 -6.62
C PHE A 186 -8.98 7.27 -7.09
N LYS A 187 -8.72 6.66 -8.22
CA LYS A 187 -9.50 5.53 -8.73
C LYS A 187 -9.25 4.29 -7.87
N LYS A 188 -10.30 3.56 -7.53
CA LYS A 188 -10.11 2.22 -6.96
C LYS A 188 -9.40 1.35 -7.98
N THR A 189 -8.32 0.74 -7.55
CA THR A 189 -7.54 -0.20 -8.37
C THR A 189 -8.19 -1.58 -8.36
N GLU A 190 -7.93 -2.37 -9.38
CA GLU A 190 -8.40 -3.77 -9.45
C GLU A 190 -7.83 -4.56 -8.27
N GLU A 191 -6.59 -4.30 -7.91
CA GLU A 191 -5.91 -4.93 -6.78
C GLU A 191 -6.58 -4.62 -5.44
N LEU A 192 -7.15 -3.41 -5.28
CA LEU A 192 -7.93 -3.07 -4.09
C LEU A 192 -9.26 -3.85 -4.07
N GLN A 193 -9.88 -4.04 -5.21
CA GLN A 193 -11.10 -4.83 -5.33
C GLN A 193 -10.85 -6.30 -4.94
N GLU A 194 -9.73 -6.90 -5.37
CA GLU A 194 -9.32 -8.23 -4.94
C GLU A 194 -9.18 -8.34 -3.42
N GLN A 195 -8.61 -7.32 -2.75
CA GLN A 195 -8.50 -7.31 -1.28
C GLN A 195 -9.89 -7.29 -0.59
N VAL A 196 -10.85 -6.59 -1.18
CA VAL A 196 -12.24 -6.57 -0.70
C VAL A 196 -12.84 -7.98 -0.81
N GLU A 197 -12.68 -8.63 -1.96
CA GLU A 197 -13.19 -9.97 -2.23
C GLU A 197 -12.60 -11.03 -1.32
N HIS A 198 -11.30 -10.94 -1.01
CA HIS A 198 -10.65 -11.77 0.00
C HIS A 198 -11.27 -11.62 1.41
N GLY A 199 -11.85 -10.47 1.70
CA GLY A 199 -12.54 -10.20 2.96
C GLY A 199 -13.97 -10.74 3.04
N TRP A 200 -14.54 -11.22 1.93
CA TRP A 200 -15.92 -11.70 1.88
C TRP A 200 -16.11 -13.03 2.63
N ALA A 201 -17.32 -13.20 3.16
CA ALA A 201 -17.71 -14.51 3.69
C ALA A 201 -17.65 -15.56 2.55
N PRO A 202 -17.24 -16.81 2.83
CA PRO A 202 -17.04 -17.83 1.80
C PRO A 202 -18.24 -18.05 0.87
N LEU A 203 -19.46 -17.91 1.40
CA LEU A 203 -20.68 -18.04 0.62
C LEU A 203 -20.86 -16.89 -0.39
N VAL A 204 -20.50 -15.66 0.02
CA VAL A 204 -20.59 -14.47 -0.84
C VAL A 204 -19.55 -14.55 -1.95
N ALA A 205 -18.32 -14.91 -1.62
CA ALA A 205 -17.25 -15.11 -2.59
C ALA A 205 -17.60 -16.19 -3.62
N TRP A 206 -18.13 -17.32 -3.13
CA TRP A 206 -18.61 -18.40 -4.01
C TRP A 206 -19.72 -17.93 -4.95
N TRP A 207 -20.71 -17.20 -4.43
CA TRP A 207 -21.84 -16.70 -5.22
C TRP A 207 -21.40 -15.69 -6.29
N TYR A 208 -20.48 -14.80 -5.93
CA TYR A 208 -19.91 -13.81 -6.86
C TYR A 208 -19.16 -14.49 -8.01
N ASN A 209 -18.30 -15.44 -7.70
CA ASN A 209 -17.56 -16.21 -8.70
C ASN A 209 -18.51 -17.02 -9.58
N TYR A 210 -19.52 -17.66 -8.99
CA TYR A 210 -20.52 -18.40 -9.73
C TYR A 210 -21.28 -17.54 -10.77
N ILE A 211 -21.62 -16.30 -10.41
CA ILE A 211 -22.30 -15.39 -11.33
C ILE A 211 -21.37 -14.89 -12.44
N ASN A 212 -20.12 -14.65 -12.12
CA ASN A 212 -19.17 -14.03 -13.07
C ASN A 212 -18.46 -15.06 -13.96
N ASP A 213 -18.11 -16.24 -13.44
CA ASP A 213 -17.36 -17.25 -14.20
C ASP A 213 -18.25 -18.13 -15.08
N GLU A 214 -19.47 -18.39 -14.63
CA GLU A 214 -20.35 -19.31 -15.32
C GLU A 214 -21.55 -18.65 -15.98
N GLY A 215 -21.54 -17.33 -16.05
CA GLY A 215 -22.60 -16.55 -16.66
C GLY A 215 -23.90 -17.31 -16.88
N PHE A 216 -25.03 -16.83 -16.45
CA PHE A 216 -26.28 -17.48 -16.80
C PHE A 216 -26.27 -17.75 -18.30
N ASP A 217 -26.12 -19.01 -18.67
CA ASP A 217 -26.23 -19.39 -20.08
C ASP A 217 -27.58 -18.88 -20.58
N THR A 218 -27.57 -18.10 -21.64
CA THR A 218 -28.75 -17.40 -22.17
C THR A 218 -29.87 -18.35 -22.61
N ASP A 219 -29.57 -19.64 -22.61
CA ASP A 219 -30.50 -20.68 -23.00
C ASP A 219 -31.32 -21.30 -21.84
N GLY A 220 -31.13 -20.82 -20.59
CA GLY A 220 -32.04 -21.16 -19.48
C GLY A 220 -31.90 -22.56 -18.90
N GLU A 221 -30.90 -23.34 -19.25
CA GLU A 221 -30.63 -24.62 -18.62
C GLU A 221 -29.87 -24.48 -17.30
N ARG A 222 -30.47 -24.97 -16.20
CA ARG A 222 -29.85 -24.96 -14.87
C ARG A 222 -28.89 -26.14 -14.73
N HIS A 223 -27.61 -25.89 -14.69
CA HIS A 223 -26.62 -26.88 -14.25
C HIS A 223 -26.64 -27.01 -12.73
N TYR A 224 -27.11 -28.14 -12.23
CA TYR A 224 -27.03 -28.48 -10.80
C TYR A 224 -25.63 -28.97 -10.46
N TYR A 225 -24.83 -28.14 -9.77
CA TYR A 225 -23.59 -28.61 -9.21
C TYR A 225 -23.79 -29.57 -8.05
N ASN A 226 -23.06 -30.67 -8.11
CA ASN A 226 -23.11 -31.71 -7.09
C ASN A 226 -22.41 -31.18 -5.83
N GLN A 227 -23.13 -30.94 -4.74
CA GLN A 227 -22.69 -30.39 -3.45
C GLN A 227 -21.45 -31.07 -2.82
N ARG A 228 -20.98 -32.17 -3.40
CA ARG A 228 -19.82 -32.94 -2.88
C ARG A 228 -18.45 -32.40 -3.25
N THR A 229 -18.34 -31.42 -4.14
CA THR A 229 -17.05 -30.88 -4.61
C THR A 229 -16.60 -29.60 -3.88
N VAL A 230 -17.46 -28.99 -3.09
CA VAL A 230 -17.21 -27.69 -2.42
C VAL A 230 -16.63 -27.83 -1.00
N ILE A 231 -16.50 -29.08 -0.48
CA ILE A 231 -15.90 -29.32 0.83
C ILE A 231 -14.63 -30.15 0.65
N LYS A 232 -13.53 -29.51 0.32
CA LYS A 232 -12.17 -29.98 0.60
C LYS A 232 -11.31 -28.82 1.03
#